data_745c2f80d9fe13f67c6f57febda87cd1
#
_entry.id   745c2f80d9fe13f67c6f57febda87cd1
#
_cell.length_a   1.000
_cell.length_b   1.000
_cell.length_c   1.000
_cell.angle_alpha   90.00
_cell.angle_beta   90.00
_cell.angle_gamma   90.00
#
_symmetry.space_group_name_H-M   'P 1'
#
loop_
_entity.id
_entity.type
_entity.pdbx_description
1 polymer ?
#
loop_
_entity_poly.entity_id
_entity_poly.type
_entity_poly.pdbx_seq_one_letter_code
_entity_poly.pdbx_strand_id
1 'polypeptide(L)'
;MKKFFALLMICSLILLTGCGGEKISDGQEIRLGMITRLNISERLLDDYIESVYSKANPNSDIPVHKHIFFDNINSMIAALHAGQIDEMSTYRSVADYLITRNDSFELTDLYAPKITDEFCCAVRAEDSELKKEFDDAILKLKLDGTLARLTKIYIIDENEEPPAVDMPHFDGAPTIKVAVTGDLPPLDYVTADGKPAGFNTALLSAISKIVGKNFELVQVAGGARTAALSSKQVDVIFWVTVPLDETIVPQNLDKPDDAIVTEPYFTDEVAHVKIKGQG
;
A
#
# COMPACT_ATOMS: atom_id res chain seq x y z
N MET A 1 66.57 -23.77 -37.45
CA MET A 1 66.96 -23.55 -36.04
C MET A 1 65.86 -22.68 -35.43
N LYS A 2 65.38 -23.06 -34.29
CA LYS A 2 64.33 -22.51 -33.38
C LYS A 2 63.00 -23.27 -33.44
N LYS A 3 62.89 -24.13 -32.48
CA LYS A 3 61.74 -24.98 -32.15
C LYS A 3 60.68 -24.11 -31.44
N PHE A 4 59.44 -24.11 -31.97
CA PHE A 4 58.27 -23.57 -31.25
C PHE A 4 57.67 -24.68 -30.41
N PHE A 5 57.63 -24.45 -29.10
CA PHE A 5 56.87 -25.25 -28.14
C PHE A 5 55.43 -24.67 -28.08
N ALA A 6 54.46 -25.45 -28.47
CA ALA A 6 53.04 -25.12 -28.26
C ALA A 6 52.61 -25.79 -26.97
N LEU A 7 52.27 -24.98 -25.95
CA LEU A 7 51.70 -25.42 -24.67
C LEU A 7 50.18 -25.44 -24.84
N LEU A 8 49.61 -26.64 -24.85
CA LEU A 8 48.20 -26.89 -24.92
C LEU A 8 47.62 -26.77 -23.50
N MET A 9 46.89 -25.69 -23.21
CA MET A 9 46.21 -25.48 -21.93
C MET A 9 44.78 -26.02 -22.01
N ILE A 10 44.53 -27.19 -21.45
CA ILE A 10 43.22 -27.79 -21.34
C ILE A 10 42.44 -27.06 -20.20
N CYS A 11 41.49 -26.24 -20.59
CA CYS A 11 40.51 -25.69 -19.64
C CYS A 11 39.42 -26.73 -19.36
N SER A 12 39.49 -27.34 -18.19
CA SER A 12 38.42 -28.20 -17.68
C SER A 12 37.22 -27.32 -17.25
N LEU A 13 36.15 -27.32 -18.01
CA LEU A 13 34.86 -26.79 -17.58
C LEU A 13 34.29 -27.73 -16.52
N ILE A 14 34.31 -27.30 -15.27
CA ILE A 14 33.53 -27.94 -14.20
C ILE A 14 32.15 -27.27 -14.23
N LEU A 15 31.16 -27.98 -14.77
CA LEU A 15 29.75 -27.65 -14.60
C LEU A 15 29.35 -28.03 -13.17
N LEU A 16 29.34 -27.04 -12.30
CA LEU A 16 28.68 -27.12 -11.00
C LEU A 16 27.23 -26.71 -11.18
N THR A 17 26.35 -27.68 -11.41
CA THR A 17 24.93 -27.52 -11.19
C THR A 17 24.68 -27.49 -9.69
N GLY A 18 24.75 -26.32 -9.10
CA GLY A 18 24.33 -26.06 -7.72
C GLY A 18 22.88 -25.66 -7.70
N CYS A 19 21.95 -26.57 -7.41
CA CYS A 19 20.70 -26.23 -6.77
C CYS A 19 21.02 -25.77 -5.35
N GLY A 20 21.20 -24.48 -5.15
CA GLY A 20 21.38 -23.86 -3.86
C GLY A 20 20.35 -22.77 -3.74
N GLY A 21 19.42 -22.89 -2.78
CA GLY A 21 18.67 -21.73 -2.32
C GLY A 21 19.69 -20.64 -1.94
N GLU A 22 19.48 -19.43 -2.44
CA GLU A 22 20.37 -18.31 -2.16
C GLU A 22 20.41 -18.06 -0.65
N LYS A 23 21.55 -18.34 -0.05
CA LYS A 23 21.88 -17.83 1.27
C LYS A 23 22.24 -16.35 1.06
N ILE A 24 21.40 -15.46 1.55
CA ILE A 24 21.74 -14.05 1.68
C ILE A 24 23.04 -14.00 2.48
N SER A 25 24.06 -13.37 1.93
CA SER A 25 25.36 -13.24 2.60
C SER A 25 25.21 -12.31 3.80
N ASP A 26 25.84 -12.72 4.92
CA ASP A 26 25.97 -11.94 6.15
C ASP A 26 26.37 -10.48 5.81
N GLY A 27 25.50 -9.50 6.13
CA GLY A 27 25.74 -8.06 5.90
C GLY A 27 25.15 -7.44 4.62
N GLN A 28 24.25 -8.10 3.89
CA GLN A 28 23.58 -7.48 2.75
C GLN A 28 22.48 -6.50 3.23
N GLU A 29 22.61 -5.22 2.87
CA GLU A 29 21.60 -4.19 3.09
C GLU A 29 20.51 -4.32 2.01
N ILE A 30 19.24 -4.43 2.42
CA ILE A 30 18.06 -4.41 1.52
C ILE A 30 17.51 -2.99 1.49
N ARG A 31 17.44 -2.39 0.31
CA ARG A 31 16.80 -1.07 0.12
C ARG A 31 15.30 -1.28 -0.06
N LEU A 32 14.53 -0.97 0.99
CA LEU A 32 13.08 -1.16 1.03
C LEU A 32 12.36 0.16 0.74
N GLY A 33 11.62 0.21 -0.36
CA GLY A 33 10.74 1.32 -0.70
C GLY A 33 9.46 1.30 0.15
N MET A 34 9.04 2.45 0.65
CA MET A 34 7.84 2.62 1.47
C MET A 34 7.09 3.89 1.09
N ILE A 35 5.78 3.90 1.28
CA ILE A 35 4.96 5.12 1.10
C ILE A 35 5.03 5.96 2.38
N THR A 36 5.25 7.27 2.23
CA THR A 36 5.21 8.24 3.32
C THR A 36 3.86 8.20 4.05
N ARG A 37 3.88 8.12 5.38
CA ARG A 37 2.69 8.09 6.22
C ARG A 37 2.16 9.49 6.53
N LEU A 38 0.90 9.58 7.01
CA LEU A 38 0.20 10.85 7.21
C LEU A 38 0.71 11.65 8.41
N ASN A 39 1.03 10.98 9.50
CA ASN A 39 1.23 11.63 10.80
C ASN A 39 2.60 11.37 11.45
N ILE A 40 3.44 10.56 10.87
CA ILE A 40 4.77 10.24 11.41
C ILE A 40 5.86 10.70 10.46
N SER A 41 6.92 11.30 11.01
CA SER A 41 8.10 11.63 10.19
C SER A 41 8.81 10.36 9.74
N GLU A 42 9.43 10.42 8.56
CA GLU A 42 10.19 9.31 7.97
C GLU A 42 11.22 8.72 8.96
N ARG A 43 11.96 9.58 9.67
CA ARG A 43 12.93 9.14 10.66
C ARG A 43 12.31 8.36 11.82
N LEU A 44 11.17 8.82 12.35
CA LEU A 44 10.49 8.13 13.45
C LEU A 44 9.86 6.81 12.97
N LEU A 45 9.39 6.78 11.72
CA LEU A 45 8.88 5.56 11.11
C LEU A 45 10.01 4.54 10.91
N ASP A 46 11.17 4.98 10.46
CA ASP A 46 12.38 4.18 10.29
C ASP A 46 12.82 3.54 11.62
N ASP A 47 13.06 4.36 12.65
CA ASP A 47 13.40 3.90 14.02
C ASP A 47 12.36 2.89 14.55
N TYR A 48 11.09 3.10 14.22
CA TYR A 48 9.99 2.25 14.65
C TYR A 48 10.00 0.89 13.95
N ILE A 49 10.15 0.89 12.61
CA ILE A 49 10.20 -0.35 11.80
C ILE A 49 11.39 -1.21 12.22
N GLU A 50 12.57 -0.63 12.44
CA GLU A 50 13.72 -1.36 12.98
C GLU A 50 13.39 -2.05 14.33
N SER A 51 12.68 -1.35 15.21
CA SER A 51 12.23 -1.93 16.49
C SER A 51 11.28 -3.11 16.29
N VAL A 52 10.37 -3.04 15.31
CA VAL A 52 9.43 -4.13 14.98
C VAL A 52 10.18 -5.36 14.46
N TYR A 53 11.09 -5.17 13.51
CA TYR A 53 11.90 -6.27 12.96
C TYR A 53 12.74 -6.94 14.04
N SER A 54 13.41 -6.16 14.88
CA SER A 54 14.24 -6.68 15.98
C SER A 54 13.43 -7.47 17.01
N LYS A 55 12.21 -7.07 17.31
CA LYS A 55 11.32 -7.79 18.23
C LYS A 55 10.74 -9.06 17.62
N ALA A 56 10.37 -9.02 16.35
CA ALA A 56 9.79 -10.17 15.66
C ALA A 56 10.80 -11.30 15.46
N ASN A 57 12.10 -10.98 15.38
CA ASN A 57 13.15 -11.96 15.07
C ASN A 57 14.42 -11.78 15.94
N PRO A 58 14.33 -11.96 17.26
CA PRO A 58 15.42 -11.62 18.20
C PRO A 58 16.70 -12.46 18.03
N ASN A 59 16.66 -13.56 17.26
CA ASN A 59 17.77 -14.50 17.10
C ASN A 59 18.12 -14.79 15.63
N SER A 60 17.66 -13.98 14.68
CA SER A 60 17.92 -14.21 13.26
C SER A 60 18.88 -13.17 12.69
N ASP A 61 19.74 -13.61 11.80
CA ASP A 61 20.55 -12.75 10.92
C ASP A 61 19.62 -12.12 9.87
N ILE A 62 18.79 -11.17 10.30
CA ILE A 62 17.90 -10.42 9.38
C ILE A 62 18.78 -9.42 8.65
N PRO A 63 18.64 -9.29 7.32
CA PRO A 63 19.30 -8.23 6.57
C PRO A 63 18.92 -6.87 7.13
N VAL A 64 19.88 -5.96 7.17
CA VAL A 64 19.60 -4.57 7.52
C VAL A 64 18.76 -3.96 6.41
N HIS A 65 17.58 -3.43 6.77
CA HIS A 65 16.74 -2.71 5.83
C HIS A 65 17.08 -1.23 5.87
N LYS A 66 17.34 -0.67 4.69
CA LYS A 66 17.42 0.77 4.48
C LYS A 66 16.12 1.25 3.86
N HIS A 67 15.33 1.99 4.61
CA HIS A 67 14.04 2.50 4.15
C HIS A 67 14.20 3.73 3.26
N ILE A 68 13.51 3.75 2.13
CA ILE A 68 13.48 4.85 1.16
C ILE A 68 12.01 5.21 0.93
N PHE A 69 11.65 6.46 1.25
CA PHE A 69 10.26 6.89 1.25
C PHE A 69 9.86 7.54 -0.06
N PHE A 70 8.62 7.29 -0.48
CA PHE A 70 8.01 7.79 -1.71
C PHE A 70 6.64 8.40 -1.42
N ASP A 71 6.29 9.46 -2.15
CA ASP A 71 4.99 10.11 -2.02
C ASP A 71 3.84 9.32 -2.68
N ASN A 72 4.18 8.43 -3.63
CA ASN A 72 3.21 7.65 -4.40
C ASN A 72 3.81 6.34 -4.92
N ILE A 73 2.91 5.39 -5.26
CA ILE A 73 3.33 4.06 -5.67
C ILE A 73 4.03 4.04 -7.04
N ASN A 74 3.66 4.92 -7.96
CA ASN A 74 4.26 4.93 -9.30
C ASN A 74 5.74 5.29 -9.24
N SER A 75 6.12 6.26 -8.40
CA SER A 75 7.52 6.62 -8.13
C SER A 75 8.29 5.45 -7.51
N MET A 76 7.66 4.72 -6.59
CA MET A 76 8.26 3.54 -5.94
C MET A 76 8.46 2.39 -6.93
N ILE A 77 7.46 2.10 -7.78
CA ILE A 77 7.58 1.11 -8.86
C ILE A 77 8.70 1.48 -9.84
N ALA A 78 8.78 2.75 -10.23
CA ALA A 78 9.85 3.22 -11.12
C ALA A 78 11.24 3.06 -10.49
N ALA A 79 11.38 3.32 -9.19
CA ALA A 79 12.62 3.12 -8.44
C ALA A 79 12.99 1.64 -8.34
N LEU A 80 12.00 0.74 -8.17
CA LEU A 80 12.21 -0.71 -8.16
C LEU A 80 12.73 -1.20 -9.52
N HIS A 81 12.10 -0.78 -10.62
CA HIS A 81 12.58 -1.11 -11.98
C HIS A 81 13.97 -0.53 -12.29
N ALA A 82 14.30 0.62 -11.75
CA ALA A 82 15.62 1.26 -11.91
C ALA A 82 16.72 0.65 -11.02
N GLY A 83 16.39 -0.32 -10.14
CA GLY A 83 17.32 -0.89 -9.17
C GLY A 83 17.78 0.11 -8.11
N GLN A 84 16.99 1.16 -7.85
CA GLN A 84 17.24 2.12 -6.77
C GLN A 84 16.79 1.58 -5.41
N ILE A 85 15.77 0.71 -5.41
CA ILE A 85 15.31 -0.12 -4.29
C ILE A 85 15.32 -1.58 -4.73
N ASP A 86 15.47 -2.49 -3.76
CA ASP A 86 15.50 -3.93 -3.99
C ASP A 86 14.10 -4.55 -3.82
N GLU A 87 13.35 -4.00 -2.87
CA GLU A 87 11.99 -4.41 -2.55
C GLU A 87 11.11 -3.18 -2.32
N MET A 88 9.81 -3.34 -2.47
CA MET A 88 8.83 -2.34 -2.06
C MET A 88 7.82 -2.94 -1.08
N SER A 89 7.54 -2.21 0.01
CA SER A 89 6.49 -2.53 0.98
C SER A 89 5.17 -1.91 0.53
N THR A 90 4.14 -2.73 0.43
CA THR A 90 2.78 -2.31 0.08
C THR A 90 1.76 -3.21 0.77
N TYR A 91 0.48 -3.10 0.43
CA TYR A 91 -0.55 -4.01 0.90
C TYR A 91 -0.70 -5.21 -0.02
N ARG A 92 -1.16 -6.34 0.51
CA ARG A 92 -1.32 -7.60 -0.21
C ARG A 92 -2.22 -7.44 -1.43
N SER A 93 -3.34 -6.75 -1.30
CA SER A 93 -4.24 -6.47 -2.42
C SER A 93 -3.55 -5.72 -3.58
N VAL A 94 -2.67 -4.76 -3.25
CA VAL A 94 -1.88 -4.01 -4.25
C VAL A 94 -0.81 -4.90 -4.86
N ALA A 95 -0.11 -5.70 -4.05
CA ALA A 95 0.92 -6.62 -4.52
C ALA A 95 0.35 -7.65 -5.49
N ASP A 96 -0.76 -8.29 -5.14
CA ASP A 96 -1.45 -9.28 -5.97
C ASP A 96 -1.94 -8.65 -7.29
N TYR A 97 -2.50 -7.43 -7.23
CA TYR A 97 -2.87 -6.68 -8.44
C TYR A 97 -1.69 -6.44 -9.39
N LEU A 98 -0.53 -6.03 -8.84
CA LEU A 98 0.67 -5.77 -9.64
C LEU A 98 1.22 -7.05 -10.28
N ILE A 99 1.31 -8.13 -9.50
CA ILE A 99 1.86 -9.42 -9.93
C ILE A 99 0.98 -10.07 -11.00
N THR A 100 -0.34 -9.98 -10.86
CA THR A 100 -1.28 -10.53 -11.85
C THR A 100 -1.16 -9.83 -13.21
N ARG A 101 -0.76 -8.56 -13.24
CA ARG A 101 -0.65 -7.75 -14.46
C ARG A 101 0.76 -7.58 -15.01
N ASN A 102 1.76 -7.98 -14.25
CA ASN A 102 3.16 -7.88 -14.66
C ASN A 102 3.97 -9.05 -14.11
N ASP A 103 4.30 -9.98 -15.00
CA ASP A 103 5.06 -11.20 -14.68
C ASP A 103 6.50 -10.93 -14.18
N SER A 104 6.99 -9.69 -14.25
CA SER A 104 8.30 -9.33 -13.70
C SER A 104 8.32 -9.22 -12.19
N PHE A 105 7.16 -9.09 -11.55
CA PHE A 105 7.06 -8.99 -10.09
C PHE A 105 6.85 -10.34 -9.41
N GLU A 106 7.31 -10.45 -8.17
CA GLU A 106 7.02 -11.55 -7.28
C GLU A 106 6.94 -11.07 -5.83
N LEU A 107 6.22 -11.83 -4.99
CA LEU A 107 6.22 -11.60 -3.55
C LEU A 107 7.53 -12.05 -2.93
N THR A 108 7.96 -11.33 -1.91
CA THR A 108 9.02 -11.76 -1.01
C THR A 108 8.51 -11.69 0.43
N ASP A 109 8.47 -12.86 1.08
CA ASP A 109 7.94 -12.97 2.46
C ASP A 109 9.06 -13.24 3.48
N LEU A 110 10.32 -13.29 3.02
CA LEU A 110 11.41 -13.87 3.82
C LEU A 110 11.64 -13.16 5.15
N TYR A 111 11.30 -11.86 5.25
CA TYR A 111 11.57 -11.07 6.45
C TYR A 111 10.46 -10.07 6.79
N ALA A 112 9.35 -10.05 6.05
CA ALA A 112 8.26 -9.14 6.31
C ALA A 112 7.55 -9.51 7.62
N PRO A 113 7.44 -8.62 8.61
CA PRO A 113 6.58 -8.85 9.75
C PRO A 113 5.13 -8.95 9.25
N LYS A 114 4.37 -9.91 9.78
CA LYS A 114 2.94 -10.02 9.49
C LYS A 114 2.20 -8.88 10.19
N ILE A 115 2.12 -7.76 9.50
CA ILE A 115 1.36 -6.59 9.95
C ILE A 115 0.06 -6.58 9.16
N THR A 116 -1.04 -6.50 9.89
CA THR A 116 -2.38 -6.37 9.34
C THR A 116 -2.94 -5.03 9.77
N ASP A 117 -3.39 -4.24 8.82
CA ASP A 117 -3.97 -2.93 9.05
C ASP A 117 -5.47 -2.91 8.72
N GLU A 118 -6.23 -2.19 9.53
CA GLU A 118 -7.61 -1.82 9.26
C GLU A 118 -7.64 -0.48 8.52
N PHE A 119 -8.42 -0.43 7.45
CA PHE A 119 -8.62 0.79 6.66
C PHE A 119 -9.86 1.54 7.15
N CYS A 120 -9.66 2.79 7.53
CA CYS A 120 -10.67 3.71 8.03
C CYS A 120 -10.68 5.01 7.21
N CYS A 121 -11.73 5.80 7.34
CA CYS A 121 -11.71 7.20 6.96
C CYS A 121 -11.32 8.07 8.16
N ALA A 122 -10.71 9.23 7.93
CA ALA A 122 -10.48 10.20 8.99
C ALA A 122 -11.21 11.51 8.66
N VAL A 123 -11.83 12.10 9.69
CA VAL A 123 -12.46 13.42 9.67
C VAL A 123 -11.91 14.27 10.80
N ARG A 124 -12.11 15.60 10.74
CA ARG A 124 -11.72 16.47 11.86
C ARG A 124 -12.45 16.08 13.15
N ALA A 125 -11.83 16.29 14.30
CA ALA A 125 -12.43 15.94 15.59
C ALA A 125 -13.75 16.65 15.88
N GLU A 126 -13.94 17.89 15.34
CA GLU A 126 -15.20 18.64 15.43
C GLU A 126 -16.31 18.10 14.53
N ASP A 127 -16.00 17.31 13.49
CA ASP A 127 -16.97 16.81 12.51
C ASP A 127 -17.55 15.44 12.90
N SER A 128 -17.89 15.27 14.18
CA SER A 128 -18.38 13.98 14.73
C SER A 128 -19.67 13.49 14.06
N GLU A 129 -20.55 14.39 13.58
CA GLU A 129 -21.75 14.01 12.84
C GLU A 129 -21.38 13.39 11.47
N LEU A 130 -20.38 13.94 10.78
CA LEU A 130 -19.90 13.38 9.52
C LEU A 130 -19.30 11.97 9.74
N LYS A 131 -18.50 11.80 10.82
CA LYS A 131 -18.03 10.47 11.22
C LYS A 131 -19.18 9.50 11.40
N LYS A 132 -20.21 9.91 12.16
CA LYS A 132 -21.38 9.06 12.42
C LYS A 132 -22.11 8.66 11.14
N GLU A 133 -22.28 9.58 10.19
CA GLU A 133 -22.89 9.27 8.89
C GLU A 133 -22.09 8.22 8.12
N PHE A 134 -20.75 8.31 8.15
CA PHE A 134 -19.87 7.30 7.53
C PHE A 134 -19.97 5.96 8.25
N ASP A 135 -19.91 5.95 9.59
CA ASP A 135 -20.03 4.72 10.39
C ASP A 135 -21.35 3.99 10.12
N ASP A 136 -22.46 4.71 10.15
CA ASP A 136 -23.80 4.16 9.88
C ASP A 136 -23.87 3.59 8.44
N ALA A 137 -23.27 4.28 7.47
CA ALA A 137 -23.24 3.84 6.09
C ALA A 137 -22.34 2.58 5.92
N ILE A 138 -21.15 2.57 6.52
CA ILE A 138 -20.24 1.41 6.50
C ILE A 138 -20.91 0.20 7.15
N LEU A 139 -21.54 0.38 8.31
CA LEU A 139 -22.28 -0.69 8.99
C LEU A 139 -23.41 -1.24 8.10
N LYS A 140 -24.18 -0.37 7.46
CA LYS A 140 -25.23 -0.78 6.54
C LYS A 140 -24.69 -1.61 5.36
N LEU A 141 -23.58 -1.16 4.75
CA LEU A 141 -22.93 -1.85 3.64
C LEU A 141 -22.32 -3.20 4.05
N LYS A 142 -21.88 -3.34 5.30
CA LYS A 142 -21.47 -4.62 5.89
C LYS A 142 -22.67 -5.57 6.02
N LEU A 143 -23.76 -5.08 6.61
CA LEU A 143 -24.94 -5.90 6.92
C LEU A 143 -25.71 -6.35 5.69
N ASP A 144 -25.80 -5.53 4.64
CA ASP A 144 -26.51 -5.87 3.40
C ASP A 144 -25.67 -6.65 2.39
N GLY A 145 -24.40 -6.94 2.72
CA GLY A 145 -23.45 -7.68 1.90
C GLY A 145 -22.85 -6.87 0.75
N THR A 146 -23.14 -5.57 0.63
CA THR A 146 -22.57 -4.73 -0.43
C THR A 146 -21.07 -4.63 -0.30
N LEU A 147 -20.54 -4.44 0.93
CA LEU A 147 -19.10 -4.33 1.15
C LEU A 147 -18.38 -5.63 0.73
N ALA A 148 -18.91 -6.80 1.09
CA ALA A 148 -18.36 -8.09 0.67
C ALA A 148 -18.37 -8.25 -0.86
N ARG A 149 -19.43 -7.81 -1.53
CA ARG A 149 -19.52 -7.83 -3.00
C ARG A 149 -18.50 -6.88 -3.65
N LEU A 150 -18.30 -5.69 -3.10
CA LEU A 150 -17.27 -4.75 -3.60
C LEU A 150 -15.87 -5.33 -3.41
N THR A 151 -15.56 -5.90 -2.24
CA THR A 151 -14.29 -6.60 -2.00
C THR A 151 -14.06 -7.71 -3.02
N LYS A 152 -15.10 -8.51 -3.31
CA LYS A 152 -15.00 -9.56 -4.32
C LYS A 152 -14.66 -9.00 -5.70
N ILE A 153 -15.38 -7.98 -6.17
CA ILE A 153 -15.23 -7.40 -7.52
C ILE A 153 -13.87 -6.72 -7.71
N TYR A 154 -13.42 -5.95 -6.72
CA TYR A 154 -12.27 -5.07 -6.89
C TYR A 154 -10.97 -5.64 -6.34
N ILE A 155 -11.04 -6.58 -5.37
CA ILE A 155 -9.85 -7.11 -4.69
C ILE A 155 -9.62 -8.60 -5.02
N ILE A 156 -10.68 -9.43 -5.04
CA ILE A 156 -10.51 -10.88 -5.15
C ILE A 156 -10.54 -11.35 -6.60
N ASP A 157 -11.43 -10.80 -7.43
CA ASP A 157 -11.59 -11.21 -8.84
C ASP A 157 -10.53 -10.51 -9.73
N GLU A 158 -9.27 -10.79 -9.48
CA GLU A 158 -8.09 -10.09 -10.03
C GLU A 158 -7.92 -10.21 -11.56
N ASN A 159 -8.57 -11.19 -12.20
CA ASN A 159 -8.37 -11.50 -13.62
C ASN A 159 -9.16 -10.59 -14.56
N GLU A 160 -10.05 -9.76 -14.05
CA GLU A 160 -10.88 -8.83 -14.83
C GLU A 160 -10.45 -7.39 -14.54
N GLU A 161 -10.55 -6.52 -15.57
CA GLU A 161 -10.39 -5.08 -15.34
C GLU A 161 -11.57 -4.59 -14.51
N PRO A 162 -11.36 -4.05 -13.31
CA PRO A 162 -12.46 -3.59 -12.49
C PRO A 162 -13.23 -2.46 -13.17
N PRO A 163 -14.57 -2.43 -13.05
CA PRO A 163 -15.36 -1.40 -13.70
C PRO A 163 -15.05 0.00 -13.13
N ALA A 164 -15.06 1.00 -14.02
CA ALA A 164 -15.04 2.40 -13.60
C ALA A 164 -16.24 2.69 -12.69
N VAL A 165 -16.07 3.65 -11.78
CA VAL A 165 -17.07 4.00 -10.79
C VAL A 165 -17.75 5.31 -11.14
N ASP A 166 -19.08 5.28 -11.28
CA ASP A 166 -19.88 6.48 -11.39
C ASP A 166 -20.22 7.02 -9.99
N MET A 167 -19.77 8.24 -9.72
CA MET A 167 -20.16 8.95 -8.50
C MET A 167 -21.58 9.49 -8.64
N PRO A 168 -22.46 9.25 -7.66
CA PRO A 168 -23.82 9.77 -7.71
C PRO A 168 -23.83 11.29 -7.62
N HIS A 169 -24.85 11.90 -8.24
CA HIS A 169 -25.10 13.32 -8.12
C HIS A 169 -26.53 13.55 -7.61
N PHE A 170 -26.65 14.41 -6.60
CA PHE A 170 -27.92 14.78 -5.97
C PHE A 170 -28.09 16.31 -6.07
N ASP A 171 -29.09 16.76 -6.82
CA ASP A 171 -29.34 18.18 -7.02
C ASP A 171 -29.59 18.92 -5.70
N GLY A 172 -28.81 19.97 -5.44
CA GLY A 172 -28.92 20.78 -4.22
C GLY A 172 -28.43 20.15 -2.94
N ALA A 173 -27.89 18.91 -2.97
CA ALA A 173 -27.31 18.29 -1.81
C ALA A 173 -25.93 18.88 -1.48
N PRO A 174 -25.51 18.87 -0.20
CA PRO A 174 -24.15 19.25 0.19
C PRO A 174 -23.09 18.41 -0.52
N THR A 175 -21.93 19.02 -0.78
CA THR A 175 -20.76 18.34 -1.33
C THR A 175 -19.71 18.15 -0.24
N ILE A 176 -19.26 16.91 -0.07
CA ILE A 176 -18.18 16.51 0.81
C ILE A 176 -16.93 16.30 -0.04
N LYS A 177 -15.84 16.98 0.31
CA LYS A 177 -14.54 16.81 -0.37
C LYS A 177 -13.74 15.71 0.29
N VAL A 178 -13.36 14.71 -0.50
CA VAL A 178 -12.69 13.50 -0.03
C VAL A 178 -11.29 13.42 -0.62
N ALA A 179 -10.26 13.46 0.23
CA ALA A 179 -8.89 13.26 -0.19
C ALA A 179 -8.65 11.77 -0.51
N VAL A 180 -8.16 11.48 -1.72
CA VAL A 180 -7.83 10.14 -2.21
C VAL A 180 -6.39 10.10 -2.74
N THR A 181 -5.79 8.90 -2.90
CA THR A 181 -4.48 8.74 -3.55
C THR A 181 -4.59 8.96 -5.05
N GLY A 182 -5.55 8.31 -5.68
CA GLY A 182 -5.81 8.40 -7.11
C GLY A 182 -4.80 7.66 -8.01
N ASP A 183 -3.86 6.90 -7.42
CA ASP A 183 -2.81 6.18 -8.13
C ASP A 183 -2.47 4.81 -7.53
N LEU A 184 -3.30 4.28 -6.63
CA LEU A 184 -3.08 3.04 -5.88
C LEU A 184 -4.07 1.92 -6.27
N PRO A 185 -3.92 1.29 -7.46
CA PRO A 185 -4.76 0.16 -7.82
C PRO A 185 -4.45 -1.07 -6.93
N PRO A 186 -5.45 -1.89 -6.60
CA PRO A 186 -6.86 -1.82 -6.99
C PRO A 186 -7.73 -0.95 -6.05
N LEU A 187 -7.12 -0.24 -5.10
CA LEU A 187 -7.83 0.50 -4.04
C LEU A 187 -8.48 1.79 -4.58
N ASP A 188 -7.68 2.76 -5.00
CA ASP A 188 -8.19 3.99 -5.64
C ASP A 188 -7.22 4.48 -6.72
N TYR A 189 -7.72 4.65 -7.94
CA TYR A 189 -6.93 5.07 -9.08
C TYR A 189 -7.81 5.73 -10.16
N VAL A 190 -7.15 6.32 -11.14
CA VAL A 190 -7.79 6.89 -12.32
C VAL A 190 -7.48 6.01 -13.52
N THR A 191 -8.52 5.60 -14.24
CA THR A 191 -8.39 4.80 -15.47
C THR A 191 -7.76 5.61 -16.60
N ALA A 192 -7.34 4.95 -17.67
CA ALA A 192 -6.72 5.62 -18.83
C ALA A 192 -7.64 6.65 -19.51
N ASP A 193 -8.97 6.50 -19.40
CA ASP A 193 -9.97 7.46 -19.89
C ASP A 193 -10.35 8.55 -18.87
N GLY A 194 -9.61 8.64 -17.77
CA GLY A 194 -9.73 9.69 -16.76
C GLY A 194 -10.88 9.51 -15.75
N LYS A 195 -11.44 8.30 -15.65
CA LYS A 195 -12.51 8.01 -14.69
C LYS A 195 -11.96 7.47 -13.38
N PRO A 196 -12.57 7.82 -12.23
CA PRO A 196 -12.21 7.22 -10.96
C PRO A 196 -12.61 5.74 -10.92
N ALA A 197 -11.77 4.92 -10.33
CA ALA A 197 -11.94 3.47 -10.23
C ALA A 197 -11.34 2.92 -8.92
N GLY A 198 -11.60 1.65 -8.66
CA GLY A 198 -11.06 0.91 -7.52
C GLY A 198 -12.04 0.72 -6.37
N PHE A 199 -11.63 -0.14 -5.46
CA PHE A 199 -12.44 -0.55 -4.30
C PHE A 199 -12.89 0.62 -3.43
N ASN A 200 -11.95 1.49 -3.07
CA ASN A 200 -12.23 2.67 -2.25
C ASN A 200 -13.20 3.63 -2.95
N THR A 201 -13.01 3.87 -4.24
CA THR A 201 -13.90 4.72 -5.04
C THR A 201 -15.31 4.13 -5.11
N ALA A 202 -15.44 2.81 -5.30
CA ALA A 202 -16.72 2.12 -5.31
C ALA A 202 -17.43 2.18 -3.95
N LEU A 203 -16.67 2.05 -2.87
CA LEU A 203 -17.19 2.21 -1.52
C LEU A 203 -17.68 3.64 -1.26
N LEU A 204 -16.91 4.67 -1.66
CA LEU A 204 -17.33 6.07 -1.56
C LEU A 204 -18.61 6.35 -2.34
N SER A 205 -18.77 5.79 -3.56
CA SER A 205 -20.01 5.87 -4.32
C SER A 205 -21.18 5.25 -3.56
N ALA A 206 -20.98 4.10 -2.91
CA ALA A 206 -22.00 3.45 -2.11
C ALA A 206 -22.36 4.25 -0.84
N ILE A 207 -21.37 4.81 -0.13
CA ILE A 207 -21.59 5.69 1.02
C ILE A 207 -22.37 6.93 0.59
N SER A 208 -21.96 7.60 -0.49
CA SER A 208 -22.65 8.79 -1.04
C SER A 208 -24.13 8.53 -1.27
N LYS A 209 -24.50 7.37 -1.84
CA LYS A 209 -25.91 6.96 -2.04
C LYS A 209 -26.68 6.80 -0.73
N ILE A 210 -26.03 6.33 0.33
CA ILE A 210 -26.68 6.12 1.63
C ILE A 210 -26.88 7.46 2.36
N VAL A 211 -25.85 8.32 2.36
CA VAL A 211 -25.91 9.59 3.07
C VAL A 211 -26.63 10.69 2.28
N GLY A 212 -26.87 10.49 0.96
CA GLY A 212 -27.55 11.45 0.10
C GLY A 212 -26.77 12.74 -0.14
N LYS A 213 -25.44 12.67 -0.12
CA LYS A 213 -24.53 13.82 -0.31
C LYS A 213 -23.63 13.60 -1.53
N ASN A 214 -23.27 14.67 -2.21
CA ASN A 214 -22.30 14.63 -3.30
C ASN A 214 -20.89 14.45 -2.74
N PHE A 215 -20.07 13.62 -3.39
CA PHE A 215 -18.66 13.48 -3.04
C PHE A 215 -17.79 13.99 -4.19
N GLU A 216 -16.88 14.91 -3.87
CA GLU A 216 -15.83 15.41 -4.75
C GLU A 216 -14.52 14.72 -4.36
N LEU A 217 -13.97 13.91 -5.25
CA LEU A 217 -12.69 13.24 -5.02
C LEU A 217 -11.55 14.20 -5.33
N VAL A 218 -10.72 14.47 -4.34
CA VAL A 218 -9.57 15.39 -4.46
C VAL A 218 -8.30 14.55 -4.31
N GLN A 219 -7.51 14.48 -5.37
CA GLN A 219 -6.22 13.78 -5.29
C GLN A 219 -5.25 14.60 -4.43
N VAL A 220 -4.75 13.98 -3.36
CA VAL A 220 -3.80 14.61 -2.42
C VAL A 220 -2.70 13.60 -2.08
N ALA A 221 -1.45 14.01 -2.29
CA ALA A 221 -0.29 13.19 -1.91
C ALA A 221 -0.31 12.84 -0.41
N GLY A 222 0.20 11.65 -0.04
CA GLY A 222 0.13 11.12 1.31
C GLY A 222 0.50 12.13 2.39
N GLY A 223 1.70 12.69 2.33
CA GLY A 223 2.20 13.66 3.32
C GLY A 223 1.46 14.99 3.39
N ALA A 224 0.62 15.33 2.39
CA ALA A 224 -0.16 16.58 2.36
C ALA A 224 -1.59 16.43 2.90
N ARG A 225 -2.11 15.20 3.10
CA ARG A 225 -3.51 14.97 3.45
C ARG A 225 -3.89 15.52 4.81
N THR A 226 -3.03 15.37 5.82
CA THR A 226 -3.26 15.93 7.16
C THR A 226 -3.44 17.44 7.09
N ALA A 227 -2.56 18.14 6.36
CA ALA A 227 -2.65 19.59 6.18
C ALA A 227 -3.92 20.00 5.40
N ALA A 228 -4.31 19.23 4.38
CA ALA A 228 -5.52 19.48 3.60
C ALA A 228 -6.79 19.33 4.47
N LEU A 229 -6.83 18.34 5.38
CA LEU A 229 -7.92 18.16 6.34
C LEU A 229 -7.99 19.32 7.34
N SER A 230 -6.88 19.65 7.99
CA SER A 230 -6.79 20.71 9.01
C SER A 230 -7.10 22.09 8.43
N SER A 231 -6.71 22.37 7.17
CA SER A 231 -7.01 23.63 6.47
C SER A 231 -8.41 23.69 5.84
N LYS A 232 -9.21 22.63 5.99
CA LYS A 232 -10.57 22.51 5.41
C LYS A 232 -10.60 22.53 3.87
N GLN A 233 -9.48 22.17 3.23
CA GLN A 233 -9.46 21.93 1.78
C GLN A 233 -10.20 20.65 1.42
N VAL A 234 -10.17 19.66 2.32
CA VAL A 234 -10.97 18.45 2.28
C VAL A 234 -11.71 18.25 3.60
N ASP A 235 -12.75 17.42 3.57
CA ASP A 235 -13.58 17.12 4.74
C ASP A 235 -13.29 15.73 5.28
N VAL A 236 -12.79 14.83 4.42
CA VAL A 236 -12.48 13.44 4.73
C VAL A 236 -11.14 13.06 4.12
N ILE A 237 -10.30 12.35 4.86
CA ILE A 237 -9.18 11.59 4.32
C ILE A 237 -9.66 10.16 4.07
N PHE A 238 -9.55 9.69 2.86
CA PHE A 238 -9.84 8.34 2.48
C PHE A 238 -8.57 7.74 1.86
N TRP A 239 -7.81 7.02 2.53
CA TRP A 239 -7.92 6.19 3.72
C TRP A 239 -6.83 6.53 4.75
N VAL A 240 -7.03 6.03 5.98
CA VAL A 240 -6.07 6.03 7.09
C VAL A 240 -5.99 4.60 7.59
N THR A 241 -4.80 4.15 8.00
CA THR A 241 -4.63 2.81 8.52
C THR A 241 -4.50 2.77 10.04
N VAL A 242 -5.15 1.77 10.61
CA VAL A 242 -5.09 1.46 12.04
C VAL A 242 -4.57 0.03 12.18
N PRO A 243 -3.40 -0.19 12.77
CA PRO A 243 -2.88 -1.53 12.98
C PRO A 243 -3.81 -2.38 13.84
N LEU A 244 -4.07 -3.60 13.40
CA LEU A 244 -4.91 -4.54 14.14
C LEU A 244 -4.24 -5.05 15.41
N ASP A 245 -2.91 -5.19 15.39
CA ASP A 245 -2.10 -5.58 16.55
C ASP A 245 -1.30 -4.40 17.10
N GLU A 246 -1.88 -3.72 18.09
CA GLU A 246 -1.26 -2.58 18.79
C GLU A 246 -0.01 -2.94 19.61
N THR A 247 0.26 -4.22 19.84
CA THR A 247 1.49 -4.66 20.52
C THR A 247 2.70 -4.58 19.62
N ILE A 248 2.46 -4.61 18.29
CA ILE A 248 3.49 -4.51 17.26
C ILE A 248 3.60 -3.06 16.78
N VAL A 249 2.47 -2.43 16.42
CA VAL A 249 2.41 -1.08 15.84
C VAL A 249 1.42 -0.22 16.62
N PRO A 250 1.77 1.04 17.04
CA PRO A 250 0.82 1.92 17.71
C PRO A 250 -0.38 2.24 16.80
N GLN A 251 -1.60 2.14 17.36
CA GLN A 251 -2.84 2.39 16.61
C GLN A 251 -2.93 3.79 16.01
N ASN A 252 -2.27 4.77 16.58
CA ASN A 252 -2.30 6.15 16.11
C ASN A 252 -1.15 6.51 15.14
N LEU A 253 -0.37 5.53 14.67
CA LEU A 253 0.80 5.78 13.84
C LEU A 253 0.48 6.60 12.59
N ASP A 254 -0.62 6.27 11.92
CA ASP A 254 -1.06 6.92 10.68
C ASP A 254 -2.22 7.92 10.87
N LYS A 255 -2.79 7.98 12.08
CA LYS A 255 -3.92 8.87 12.38
C LYS A 255 -3.45 10.30 12.66
N PRO A 256 -3.95 11.33 11.93
CA PRO A 256 -3.67 12.72 12.28
C PRO A 256 -4.11 13.06 13.71
N ASP A 257 -3.32 13.89 14.44
CA ASP A 257 -3.56 14.19 15.86
C ASP A 257 -4.95 14.78 16.13
N ASP A 258 -5.39 15.73 15.28
CA ASP A 258 -6.67 16.42 15.40
C ASP A 258 -7.80 15.75 14.61
N ALA A 259 -7.67 14.45 14.31
CA ALA A 259 -8.66 13.69 13.58
C ALA A 259 -9.25 12.55 14.42
N ILE A 260 -10.48 12.18 14.07
CA ILE A 260 -11.15 10.97 14.51
C ILE A 260 -11.36 10.04 13.32
N VAL A 261 -11.25 8.74 13.55
CA VAL A 261 -11.38 7.72 12.50
C VAL A 261 -12.74 7.03 12.59
N THR A 262 -13.24 6.61 11.43
CA THR A 262 -14.49 5.84 11.32
C THR A 262 -14.29 4.40 11.75
N GLU A 263 -15.40 3.64 11.81
CA GLU A 263 -15.33 2.17 11.79
C GLU A 263 -14.52 1.70 10.58
N PRO A 264 -13.71 0.62 10.74
CA PRO A 264 -12.95 0.07 9.64
C PRO A 264 -13.85 -0.52 8.57
N TYR A 265 -13.50 -0.35 7.30
CA TYR A 265 -14.26 -0.88 6.17
C TYR A 265 -13.54 -2.01 5.42
N PHE A 266 -12.24 -2.13 5.60
CA PHE A 266 -11.41 -3.14 4.95
C PHE A 266 -10.24 -3.51 5.85
N THR A 267 -9.66 -4.67 5.65
CA THR A 267 -8.48 -5.14 6.38
C THR A 267 -7.53 -5.76 5.37
N ASP A 268 -6.26 -5.41 5.43
CA ASP A 268 -5.24 -5.95 4.52
C ASP A 268 -3.91 -6.18 5.23
N GLU A 269 -3.11 -7.08 4.70
CA GLU A 269 -1.79 -7.42 5.22
C GLU A 269 -0.70 -6.64 4.47
N VAL A 270 0.35 -6.26 5.17
CA VAL A 270 1.56 -5.73 4.54
C VAL A 270 2.27 -6.85 3.78
N ALA A 271 2.67 -6.57 2.57
CA ALA A 271 3.40 -7.48 1.69
C ALA A 271 4.59 -6.78 1.04
N HIS A 272 5.63 -7.53 0.73
CA HIS A 272 6.76 -7.03 -0.01
C HIS A 272 6.78 -7.60 -1.44
N VAL A 273 7.16 -6.75 -2.38
CA VAL A 273 7.28 -7.08 -3.81
C VAL A 273 8.68 -6.76 -4.29
N LYS A 274 9.25 -7.66 -5.08
CA LYS A 274 10.52 -7.47 -5.79
C LYS A 274 10.39 -7.83 -7.27
N ILE A 275 11.43 -7.53 -8.04
CA ILE A 275 11.54 -7.99 -9.42
C ILE A 275 12.16 -9.39 -9.44
N LYS A 276 11.56 -10.31 -10.19
CA LYS A 276 12.05 -11.69 -10.37
C LYS A 276 13.51 -11.71 -10.81
N GLY A 277 14.32 -12.48 -10.12
CA GLY A 277 15.74 -12.67 -10.45
C GLY A 277 16.64 -11.46 -10.17
N GLN A 278 16.16 -10.46 -9.48
CA GLN A 278 16.97 -9.43 -8.83
C GLN A 278 17.10 -9.82 -7.35
N GLY A 279 18.30 -10.20 -6.93
CA GLY A 279 18.63 -10.60 -5.57
C GLY A 279 20.11 -10.95 -5.46
#